data_fa0fbcecb4f4e2b8ddd009a945c6d2f4
#
_entry.id   fa0fbcecb4f4e2b8ddd009a945c6d2f4
#
_cell.length_a   1.000
_cell.length_b   1.000
_cell.length_c   1.000
_cell.angle_alpha   90.00
_cell.angle_beta   90.00
_cell.angle_gamma   90.00
#
_symmetry.space_group_name_H-M   'P 1'
#
loop_
_entity.id
_entity.type
_entity.pdbx_description
1 polymer ?
#
loop_
_entity_poly.entity_id
_entity_poly.type
_entity_poly.pdbx_seq_one_letter_code
_entity_poly.pdbx_strand_id
1 'polypeptide(L)'
;MGRAKIIPDKNVLLLPYQRRWVQDAGRIKIMEKSRQIGISWASAYALVRRKILAGASLDAWVSSRDEIQAKLFLDDCKHFAELLKVVSEDLGVQVLDEKGSTSYVLRFANGVKINSMSSSPDAQAGKRGDRLLDEFALHKDNRKLYAIAYPGITWGGQLEMVSTHRGSHNFFNQLIIEVREKGNPKKISLHRVTLEDALKDGFLHRLQSKLAADDERQEMDEGDYFNFIKGGCADEESFLQEYMCVPADDASAFLTYDMIAACEYERSPDHLSDWSDLSDLSDCKALYTGVDVGRDHDLTVIWINSYEGERHLCRRLICLKGMQFSRQEEILYPFLALPNMRRCCIDASGLGMQLAERAAERFGKYRIEGIKFSGPVKEELAYPFRTCFEDLNIRIPADPKLRSDLRAIKKETTAAGNIRFSADRGENGHSDRFWAGALAVHAKGNGAGPCRMEPCGPRTKDRTQQNNFNSPGRMIEHEVPSWPC
;
A
#
# COMPACT_ATOMS: atom_id res chain seq x y z
N MET A 1 7.04 18.91 -40.47
CA MET A 1 6.26 17.85 -41.13
C MET A 1 5.44 17.16 -40.03
N GLY A 2 4.15 17.50 -39.96
CA GLY A 2 3.23 16.91 -38.98
C GLY A 2 3.09 15.41 -39.25
N ARG A 3 3.43 14.58 -38.27
CA ARG A 3 3.11 13.15 -38.31
C ARG A 3 1.59 13.00 -38.31
N ALA A 4 1.06 12.28 -39.30
CA ALA A 4 -0.35 11.96 -39.37
C ALA A 4 -0.79 11.31 -38.04
N LYS A 5 -1.84 11.84 -37.40
CA LYS A 5 -2.51 11.21 -36.26
C LYS A 5 -2.93 9.81 -36.71
N ILE A 6 -2.43 8.78 -36.03
CA ILE A 6 -2.93 7.42 -36.20
C ILE A 6 -4.29 7.37 -35.51
N ILE A 7 -5.36 7.59 -36.25
CA ILE A 7 -6.73 7.32 -35.75
C ILE A 7 -6.92 5.80 -35.86
N PRO A 8 -6.99 5.07 -34.71
CA PRO A 8 -7.22 3.63 -34.77
C PRO A 8 -8.59 3.38 -35.43
N ASP A 9 -8.63 2.48 -36.38
CA ASP A 9 -9.91 1.96 -36.89
C ASP A 9 -10.71 1.41 -35.68
N LYS A 10 -11.98 1.81 -35.58
CA LYS A 10 -12.88 1.36 -34.49
C LYS A 10 -12.99 -0.16 -34.40
N ASN A 11 -12.67 -0.88 -35.49
CA ASN A 11 -12.69 -2.34 -35.58
C ASN A 11 -11.38 -3.02 -35.15
N VAL A 12 -10.33 -2.28 -34.81
CA VAL A 12 -9.05 -2.86 -34.41
C VAL A 12 -9.10 -3.19 -32.92
N LEU A 13 -9.02 -4.47 -32.57
CA LEU A 13 -9.10 -4.97 -31.20
C LEU A 13 -7.98 -4.40 -30.31
N LEU A 14 -6.73 -4.41 -30.79
CA LEU A 14 -5.53 -4.05 -30.02
C LEU A 14 -4.89 -2.78 -30.57
N LEU A 15 -4.51 -1.86 -29.68
CA LEU A 15 -3.68 -0.71 -29.99
C LEU A 15 -2.26 -1.14 -30.41
N PRO A 16 -1.48 -0.32 -31.12
CA PRO A 16 -0.16 -0.70 -31.64
C PRO A 16 0.78 -1.26 -30.58
N TYR A 17 0.89 -0.63 -29.39
CA TYR A 17 1.74 -1.10 -28.29
C TYR A 17 1.25 -2.43 -27.71
N GLN A 18 -0.07 -2.63 -27.60
CA GLN A 18 -0.67 -3.89 -27.15
C GLN A 18 -0.38 -5.01 -28.15
N ARG A 19 -0.45 -4.70 -29.45
CA ARG A 19 -0.15 -5.66 -30.52
C ARG A 19 1.32 -6.10 -30.46
N ARG A 20 2.27 -5.15 -30.29
CA ARG A 20 3.69 -5.48 -30.11
C ARG A 20 3.91 -6.44 -28.94
N TRP A 21 3.27 -6.18 -27.81
CA TRP A 21 3.33 -7.06 -26.62
C TRP A 21 2.79 -8.47 -26.91
N VAL A 22 1.62 -8.57 -27.50
CA VAL A 22 0.94 -9.84 -27.80
C VAL A 22 1.71 -10.68 -28.84
N GLN A 23 2.37 -10.03 -29.79
CA GLN A 23 3.12 -10.70 -30.87
C GLN A 23 4.51 -11.14 -30.45
N ASP A 24 5.04 -10.63 -29.36
CA ASP A 24 6.36 -10.99 -28.88
C ASP A 24 6.37 -12.44 -28.34
N ALA A 25 7.19 -13.28 -29.01
CA ALA A 25 7.39 -14.68 -28.67
C ALA A 25 8.60 -14.91 -27.74
N GLY A 26 9.18 -13.85 -27.17
CA GLY A 26 10.30 -13.95 -26.23
C GLY A 26 9.98 -14.84 -25.06
N ARG A 27 10.92 -15.71 -24.67
CA ARG A 27 10.72 -16.66 -23.57
C ARG A 27 10.49 -15.95 -22.23
N ILE A 28 11.16 -14.82 -22.01
CA ILE A 28 11.02 -13.96 -20.87
C ILE A 28 10.74 -12.56 -21.39
N LYS A 29 9.66 -11.93 -20.95
CA LYS A 29 9.28 -10.57 -21.36
C LYS A 29 8.99 -9.71 -20.14
N ILE A 30 9.35 -8.44 -20.24
CA ILE A 30 8.98 -7.39 -19.29
C ILE A 30 8.22 -6.31 -20.01
N MET A 31 7.10 -5.88 -19.43
CA MET A 31 6.36 -4.69 -19.81
C MET A 31 6.46 -3.66 -18.69
N GLU A 32 7.30 -2.67 -18.92
CA GLU A 32 7.38 -1.43 -18.16
C GLU A 32 6.30 -0.48 -18.71
N LYS A 33 5.25 -0.25 -17.95
CA LYS A 33 4.03 0.39 -18.49
C LYS A 33 3.56 1.60 -17.70
N SER A 34 2.88 2.50 -18.38
CA SER A 34 1.98 3.47 -17.76
C SER A 34 0.77 2.77 -17.14
N ARG A 35 0.18 3.42 -16.15
CA ARG A 35 -1.03 2.93 -15.47
C ARG A 35 -2.24 3.01 -16.40
N GLN A 36 -3.16 2.04 -16.27
CA GLN A 36 -4.50 2.01 -16.91
C GLN A 36 -4.51 2.05 -18.46
N ILE A 37 -3.43 1.64 -19.12
CA ILE A 37 -3.36 1.60 -20.60
C ILE A 37 -3.77 0.24 -21.21
N GLY A 38 -4.40 -0.65 -20.43
CA GLY A 38 -4.99 -1.90 -20.91
C GLY A 38 -3.99 -3.00 -21.29
N ILE A 39 -2.84 -3.08 -20.64
CA ILE A 39 -1.85 -4.14 -20.87
C ILE A 39 -2.28 -5.47 -20.25
N SER A 40 -2.85 -5.49 -19.03
CA SER A 40 -3.38 -6.72 -18.41
C SER A 40 -4.47 -7.33 -19.27
N TRP A 41 -5.37 -6.49 -19.82
CA TRP A 41 -6.39 -6.90 -20.79
C TRP A 41 -5.79 -7.50 -22.07
N ALA A 42 -4.76 -6.87 -22.64
CA ALA A 42 -4.05 -7.41 -23.80
C ALA A 42 -3.31 -8.73 -23.49
N SER A 43 -2.80 -8.88 -22.26
CA SER A 43 -2.17 -10.11 -21.77
C SER A 43 -3.18 -11.25 -21.64
N ALA A 44 -4.40 -10.96 -21.16
CA ALA A 44 -5.50 -11.93 -21.12
C ALA A 44 -5.82 -12.45 -22.54
N TYR A 45 -5.94 -11.54 -23.52
CA TYR A 45 -6.10 -11.93 -24.93
C TYR A 45 -4.96 -12.82 -25.42
N ALA A 46 -3.70 -12.45 -25.13
CA ALA A 46 -2.53 -13.22 -25.55
C ALA A 46 -2.55 -14.64 -24.97
N LEU A 47 -2.89 -14.78 -23.67
CA LEU A 47 -3.00 -16.08 -23.02
C LEU A 47 -4.11 -16.93 -23.66
N VAL A 48 -5.33 -16.40 -23.78
CA VAL A 48 -6.43 -17.12 -24.41
C VAL A 48 -6.05 -17.59 -25.83
N ARG A 49 -5.51 -16.68 -26.65
CA ARG A 49 -5.05 -17.01 -28.02
C ARG A 49 -4.04 -18.16 -28.02
N ARG A 50 -3.07 -18.16 -27.11
CA ARG A 50 -2.06 -19.25 -27.04
C ARG A 50 -2.66 -20.57 -26.58
N LYS A 51 -3.65 -20.55 -25.67
CA LYS A 51 -4.25 -21.77 -25.13
C LYS A 51 -5.23 -22.46 -26.07
N ILE A 52 -5.72 -21.76 -27.08
CA ILE A 52 -6.63 -22.30 -28.10
C ILE A 52 -5.91 -22.75 -29.38
N LEU A 53 -4.61 -22.48 -29.53
CA LEU A 53 -3.86 -22.93 -30.70
C LEU A 53 -3.77 -24.45 -30.77
N ALA A 54 -3.76 -24.99 -31.99
CA ALA A 54 -3.56 -26.42 -32.22
C ALA A 54 -2.21 -26.86 -31.59
N GLY A 55 -2.27 -27.93 -30.79
CA GLY A 55 -1.10 -28.44 -30.08
C GLY A 55 -0.78 -27.76 -28.76
N ALA A 56 -1.57 -26.79 -28.30
CA ALA A 56 -1.45 -26.24 -26.96
C ALA A 56 -1.69 -27.36 -25.91
N SER A 57 -0.73 -27.58 -25.02
CA SER A 57 -0.76 -28.64 -24.01
C SER A 57 -0.38 -28.16 -22.61
N LEU A 58 0.12 -26.94 -22.48
CA LEU A 58 0.58 -26.38 -21.21
C LEU A 58 -0.44 -25.36 -20.68
N ASP A 59 -0.72 -25.45 -19.38
CA ASP A 59 -1.56 -24.49 -18.67
C ASP A 59 -0.91 -23.10 -18.61
N ALA A 60 -1.72 -22.11 -18.25
CA ALA A 60 -1.25 -20.78 -17.88
C ALA A 60 -1.55 -20.49 -16.41
N TRP A 61 -0.62 -19.78 -15.76
CA TRP A 61 -0.68 -19.43 -14.34
C TRP A 61 -0.43 -17.94 -14.19
N VAL A 62 -1.44 -17.22 -13.72
CA VAL A 62 -1.44 -15.78 -13.53
C VAL A 62 -1.35 -15.47 -12.04
N SER A 63 -0.39 -14.65 -11.64
CA SER A 63 -0.33 -14.06 -10.31
C SER A 63 -0.73 -12.60 -10.39
N SER A 64 -1.79 -12.24 -9.71
CA SER A 64 -2.26 -10.86 -9.55
C SER A 64 -1.98 -10.35 -8.14
N ARG A 65 -1.98 -9.04 -7.95
CA ARG A 65 -1.71 -8.42 -6.65
C ARG A 65 -2.60 -8.94 -5.53
N ASP A 66 -3.89 -9.10 -5.81
CA ASP A 66 -4.91 -9.55 -4.86
C ASP A 66 -5.97 -10.43 -5.55
N GLU A 67 -6.92 -10.93 -4.75
CA GLU A 67 -7.96 -11.85 -5.23
C GLU A 67 -8.94 -11.17 -6.19
N ILE A 68 -9.24 -9.88 -5.97
CA ILE A 68 -10.15 -9.11 -6.84
C ILE A 68 -9.54 -8.99 -8.23
N GLN A 69 -8.26 -8.63 -8.30
CA GLN A 69 -7.55 -8.52 -9.58
C GLN A 69 -7.42 -9.88 -10.28
N ALA A 70 -7.22 -10.95 -9.51
CA ALA A 70 -7.18 -12.30 -10.07
C ALA A 70 -8.52 -12.69 -10.73
N LYS A 71 -9.63 -12.35 -10.10
CA LYS A 71 -10.97 -12.57 -10.65
C LYS A 71 -11.20 -11.73 -11.91
N LEU A 72 -10.92 -10.43 -11.87
CA LEU A 72 -11.09 -9.53 -13.01
C LEU A 72 -10.28 -9.99 -14.22
N PHE A 73 -9.04 -10.44 -14.00
CA PHE A 73 -8.22 -10.98 -15.08
C PHE A 73 -8.84 -12.21 -15.73
N LEU A 74 -9.42 -13.12 -14.93
CA LEU A 74 -10.10 -14.30 -15.49
C LEU A 74 -11.38 -13.91 -16.24
N ASP A 75 -12.11 -12.89 -15.77
CA ASP A 75 -13.31 -12.39 -16.46
C ASP A 75 -12.93 -11.79 -17.84
N ASP A 76 -11.79 -11.10 -17.96
CA ASP A 76 -11.23 -10.71 -19.25
C ASP A 76 -10.93 -11.94 -20.14
N CYS A 77 -10.36 -13.01 -19.58
CA CYS A 77 -10.11 -14.24 -20.34
C CYS A 77 -11.40 -14.88 -20.85
N LYS A 78 -12.46 -14.91 -20.03
CA LYS A 78 -13.80 -15.42 -20.45
C LYS A 78 -14.36 -14.57 -21.60
N HIS A 79 -14.32 -13.25 -21.46
CA HIS A 79 -14.74 -12.33 -22.51
C HIS A 79 -14.03 -12.62 -23.84
N PHE A 80 -12.72 -12.86 -23.83
CA PHE A 80 -11.98 -13.20 -25.05
C PHE A 80 -12.31 -14.59 -25.58
N ALA A 81 -12.58 -15.57 -24.72
CA ALA A 81 -13.04 -16.89 -25.16
C ALA A 81 -14.39 -16.80 -25.90
N GLU A 82 -15.32 -16.00 -25.40
CA GLU A 82 -16.60 -15.71 -26.04
C GLU A 82 -16.42 -14.96 -27.38
N LEU A 83 -15.61 -13.90 -27.38
CA LEU A 83 -15.32 -13.10 -28.58
C LEU A 83 -14.72 -13.95 -29.71
N LEU A 84 -13.82 -14.88 -29.37
CA LEU A 84 -13.19 -15.80 -30.30
C LEU A 84 -14.05 -17.03 -30.60
N LYS A 85 -15.26 -17.11 -30.05
CA LYS A 85 -16.21 -18.24 -30.18
C LYS A 85 -15.58 -19.59 -29.82
N VAL A 86 -14.82 -19.60 -28.74
CA VAL A 86 -14.13 -20.79 -28.23
C VAL A 86 -14.95 -21.43 -27.14
N VAL A 87 -15.09 -22.75 -27.18
CA VAL A 87 -15.74 -23.50 -26.10
C VAL A 87 -14.83 -23.53 -24.89
N SER A 88 -15.30 -22.95 -23.80
CA SER A 88 -14.61 -22.93 -22.51
C SER A 88 -15.59 -23.14 -21.37
N GLU A 89 -15.07 -23.61 -20.25
CA GLU A 89 -15.83 -23.87 -19.02
C GLU A 89 -15.20 -23.12 -17.85
N ASP A 90 -16.00 -22.32 -17.15
CA ASP A 90 -15.61 -21.68 -15.90
C ASP A 90 -15.74 -22.72 -14.77
N LEU A 91 -14.61 -23.14 -14.22
CA LEU A 91 -14.57 -24.07 -13.09
C LEU A 91 -14.71 -23.38 -11.72
N GLY A 92 -14.90 -22.06 -11.71
CA GLY A 92 -14.98 -21.27 -10.48
C GLY A 92 -13.68 -21.28 -9.69
N VAL A 93 -13.83 -21.22 -8.37
CA VAL A 93 -12.69 -21.23 -7.43
C VAL A 93 -12.27 -22.67 -7.16
N GLN A 94 -10.98 -22.96 -7.37
CA GLN A 94 -10.36 -24.25 -7.07
C GLN A 94 -9.34 -24.09 -5.97
N VAL A 95 -9.30 -25.00 -5.00
CA VAL A 95 -8.25 -25.07 -3.97
C VAL A 95 -7.03 -25.74 -4.57
N LEU A 96 -5.87 -25.10 -4.47
CA LEU A 96 -4.63 -25.54 -5.11
C LEU A 96 -3.73 -26.38 -4.21
N ASP A 97 -3.79 -26.16 -2.90
CA ASP A 97 -2.93 -26.80 -1.91
C ASP A 97 -3.63 -26.99 -0.56
N GLU A 98 -2.99 -27.76 0.34
CA GLU A 98 -3.49 -28.02 1.69
C GLU A 98 -3.56 -26.77 2.60
N LYS A 99 -2.89 -25.68 2.20
CA LYS A 99 -2.89 -24.39 2.91
C LYS A 99 -4.07 -23.51 2.52
N GLY A 100 -4.95 -23.98 1.62
CA GLY A 100 -6.15 -23.27 1.20
C GLY A 100 -5.90 -22.21 0.13
N SER A 101 -4.75 -22.21 -0.56
CA SER A 101 -4.54 -21.33 -1.71
C SER A 101 -5.56 -21.58 -2.80
N THR A 102 -6.21 -20.54 -3.29
CA THR A 102 -7.28 -20.61 -4.27
C THR A 102 -6.86 -20.08 -5.63
N SER A 103 -7.49 -20.55 -6.68
CA SER A 103 -7.37 -20.06 -8.04
C SER A 103 -8.71 -19.99 -8.72
N TYR A 104 -8.94 -18.97 -9.52
CA TYR A 104 -10.04 -18.92 -10.50
C TYR A 104 -9.58 -19.64 -11.76
N VAL A 105 -10.38 -20.56 -12.30
CA VAL A 105 -9.93 -21.47 -13.35
C VAL A 105 -10.87 -21.45 -14.55
N LEU A 106 -10.33 -21.20 -15.74
CA LEU A 106 -10.99 -21.32 -17.03
C LEU A 106 -10.38 -22.50 -17.79
N ARG A 107 -11.19 -23.50 -18.17
CA ARG A 107 -10.79 -24.67 -18.94
C ARG A 107 -11.28 -24.58 -20.38
N PHE A 108 -10.41 -24.86 -21.34
CA PHE A 108 -10.73 -24.93 -22.77
C PHE A 108 -11.06 -26.37 -23.19
N ALA A 109 -11.71 -26.52 -24.37
CA ALA A 109 -12.13 -27.82 -24.90
C ALA A 109 -10.96 -28.80 -25.12
N ASN A 110 -9.74 -28.31 -25.33
CA ASN A 110 -8.51 -29.13 -25.45
C ASN A 110 -7.97 -29.59 -24.07
N GLY A 111 -8.65 -29.26 -22.96
CA GLY A 111 -8.27 -29.61 -21.60
C GLY A 111 -7.28 -28.64 -20.93
N VAL A 112 -6.70 -27.71 -21.68
CA VAL A 112 -5.75 -26.70 -21.16
C VAL A 112 -6.49 -25.66 -20.30
N LYS A 113 -5.83 -25.15 -19.26
CA LYS A 113 -6.42 -24.24 -18.30
C LYS A 113 -5.67 -22.90 -18.23
N ILE A 114 -6.41 -21.85 -17.91
CA ILE A 114 -5.86 -20.60 -17.36
C ILE A 114 -6.26 -20.55 -15.89
N ASN A 115 -5.25 -20.44 -15.01
CA ASN A 115 -5.41 -20.37 -13.57
C ASN A 115 -5.00 -18.96 -13.12
N SER A 116 -5.91 -18.21 -12.53
CA SER A 116 -5.66 -16.87 -11.99
C SER A 116 -5.76 -16.87 -10.48
N MET A 117 -4.71 -16.42 -9.79
CA MET A 117 -4.56 -16.49 -8.34
C MET A 117 -4.02 -15.20 -7.77
N SER A 118 -4.24 -14.99 -6.47
CA SER A 118 -3.60 -13.92 -5.72
C SER A 118 -2.11 -14.18 -5.49
N SER A 119 -1.39 -13.18 -4.98
CA SER A 119 0.07 -13.11 -4.93
C SER A 119 0.75 -14.00 -3.87
N SER A 120 0.35 -15.26 -3.72
CA SER A 120 1.11 -16.20 -2.89
C SER A 120 2.26 -16.84 -3.70
N PRO A 121 3.54 -16.54 -3.43
CA PRO A 121 4.64 -17.16 -4.14
C PRO A 121 4.63 -18.71 -4.03
N ASP A 122 4.29 -19.23 -2.86
CA ASP A 122 4.28 -20.68 -2.63
C ASP A 122 3.18 -21.39 -3.44
N ALA A 123 2.05 -20.74 -3.71
CA ALA A 123 1.01 -21.28 -4.59
C ALA A 123 1.48 -21.46 -6.05
N GLN A 124 2.53 -20.76 -6.45
CA GLN A 124 3.15 -20.87 -7.77
C GLN A 124 4.16 -22.04 -7.87
N ALA A 125 4.58 -22.63 -6.76
CA ALA A 125 5.58 -23.69 -6.76
C ALA A 125 5.09 -24.93 -7.51
N GLY A 126 5.99 -25.57 -8.26
CA GLY A 126 5.72 -26.80 -9.01
C GLY A 126 4.77 -26.69 -10.22
N LYS A 127 4.23 -25.51 -10.50
CA LYS A 127 3.37 -25.29 -11.65
C LYS A 127 4.20 -25.17 -12.93
N ARG A 128 3.69 -25.66 -14.06
CA ARG A 128 4.39 -25.67 -15.37
C ARG A 128 3.54 -24.97 -16.42
N GLY A 129 4.19 -24.33 -17.40
CA GLY A 129 3.54 -23.66 -18.52
C GLY A 129 3.74 -22.13 -18.51
N ASP A 130 2.84 -21.39 -19.17
CA ASP A 130 2.94 -19.93 -19.21
C ASP A 130 2.79 -19.32 -17.82
N ARG A 131 3.57 -18.28 -17.56
CA ARG A 131 3.57 -17.52 -16.32
C ARG A 131 3.34 -16.04 -16.63
N LEU A 132 2.30 -15.47 -16.06
CA LEU A 132 2.08 -14.03 -16.06
C LEU A 132 2.11 -13.52 -14.63
N LEU A 133 3.02 -12.60 -14.35
CA LEU A 133 3.13 -11.88 -13.09
C LEU A 133 2.62 -10.45 -13.32
N ASP A 134 1.33 -10.27 -13.08
CA ASP A 134 0.66 -8.98 -13.26
C ASP A 134 0.90 -8.09 -12.05
N GLU A 135 1.14 -6.80 -12.31
CA GLU A 135 1.58 -5.81 -11.32
C GLU A 135 2.78 -6.30 -10.49
N PHE A 136 3.79 -6.85 -11.18
CA PHE A 136 4.92 -7.58 -10.60
C PHE A 136 5.68 -6.79 -9.52
N ALA A 137 5.88 -5.49 -9.69
CA ALA A 137 6.54 -4.65 -8.70
C ALA A 137 5.75 -4.50 -7.39
N LEU A 138 4.43 -4.77 -7.40
CA LEU A 138 3.56 -4.65 -6.22
C LEU A 138 3.53 -5.91 -5.34
N HIS A 139 4.07 -7.02 -5.80
CA HIS A 139 4.11 -8.23 -5.00
C HIS A 139 5.10 -8.08 -3.83
N LYS A 140 4.68 -8.47 -2.63
CA LYS A 140 5.44 -8.31 -1.39
C LYS A 140 6.86 -8.87 -1.46
N ASP A 141 7.06 -10.02 -2.13
CA ASP A 141 8.36 -10.63 -2.37
C ASP A 141 8.47 -11.01 -3.85
N ASN A 142 8.65 -9.99 -4.69
CA ASN A 142 8.74 -10.17 -6.14
C ASN A 142 9.99 -10.95 -6.57
N ARG A 143 11.08 -10.88 -5.80
CA ARG A 143 12.29 -11.69 -6.07
C ARG A 143 12.03 -13.19 -5.85
N LYS A 144 11.37 -13.56 -4.75
CA LYS A 144 10.97 -14.94 -4.48
C LYS A 144 9.95 -15.43 -5.51
N LEU A 145 8.97 -14.58 -5.86
CA LEU A 145 7.97 -14.91 -6.87
C LEU A 145 8.62 -15.21 -8.23
N TYR A 146 9.59 -14.40 -8.67
CA TYR A 146 10.37 -14.67 -9.88
C TYR A 146 11.15 -15.98 -9.78
N ALA A 147 11.85 -16.22 -8.68
CA ALA A 147 12.64 -17.43 -8.48
C ALA A 147 11.80 -18.71 -8.54
N ILE A 148 10.55 -18.65 -8.08
CA ILE A 148 9.59 -19.76 -8.13
C ILE A 148 8.95 -19.89 -9.52
N ALA A 149 8.62 -18.77 -10.18
CA ALA A 149 7.94 -18.78 -11.48
C ALA A 149 8.90 -19.20 -12.63
N TYR A 150 10.15 -18.78 -12.59
CA TYR A 150 11.12 -19.01 -13.66
C TYR A 150 11.31 -20.51 -14.02
N PRO A 151 11.51 -21.44 -13.07
CA PRO A 151 11.60 -22.86 -13.40
C PRO A 151 10.35 -23.43 -14.06
N GLY A 152 9.19 -22.81 -13.84
CA GLY A 152 7.91 -23.24 -14.42
C GLY A 152 7.86 -23.23 -15.94
N ILE A 153 8.70 -22.42 -16.59
CA ILE A 153 8.82 -22.36 -18.06
C ILE A 153 9.91 -23.26 -18.64
N THR A 154 10.51 -24.14 -17.84
CA THR A 154 11.60 -25.03 -18.30
C THR A 154 11.14 -25.96 -19.42
N TRP A 155 9.93 -26.46 -19.34
CA TRP A 155 9.35 -27.40 -20.33
C TRP A 155 8.54 -26.71 -21.43
N GLY A 156 8.69 -25.41 -21.57
CA GLY A 156 7.93 -24.57 -22.51
C GLY A 156 7.11 -23.50 -21.81
N GLY A 157 6.53 -22.60 -22.58
CA GLY A 157 5.78 -21.44 -22.11
C GLY A 157 6.63 -20.18 -22.03
N GLN A 158 5.99 -19.08 -21.68
CA GLN A 158 6.60 -17.75 -21.51
C GLN A 158 6.48 -17.27 -20.06
N LEU A 159 7.48 -16.52 -19.59
CA LEU A 159 7.41 -15.76 -18.36
C LEU A 159 7.21 -14.28 -18.72
N GLU A 160 6.05 -13.74 -18.37
CA GLU A 160 5.65 -12.37 -18.63
C GLU A 160 5.55 -11.62 -17.30
N MET A 161 6.20 -10.48 -17.21
CA MET A 161 6.15 -9.58 -16.04
C MET A 161 5.63 -8.22 -16.51
N VAL A 162 4.53 -7.79 -15.94
CA VAL A 162 3.85 -6.54 -16.29
C VAL A 162 3.73 -5.68 -15.05
N SER A 163 4.22 -4.44 -15.07
CA SER A 163 4.07 -3.53 -13.91
C SER A 163 4.34 -2.06 -14.26
N THR A 164 3.82 -1.15 -13.42
CA THR A 164 4.41 0.17 -13.17
C THR A 164 5.63 0.02 -12.26
N HIS A 165 6.44 1.07 -12.12
CA HIS A 165 7.55 1.07 -11.16
C HIS A 165 7.09 1.20 -9.71
N ARG A 166 7.95 0.74 -8.79
CA ARG A 166 7.81 0.88 -7.32
C ARG A 166 9.19 1.12 -6.70
N GLY A 167 9.72 2.31 -6.90
CA GLY A 167 11.03 2.70 -6.43
C GLY A 167 12.19 2.12 -7.25
N SER A 168 13.36 2.74 -7.12
CA SER A 168 14.58 2.37 -7.86
C SER A 168 15.20 1.05 -7.38
N HIS A 169 15.00 0.67 -6.12
CA HIS A 169 15.56 -0.56 -5.52
C HIS A 169 14.69 -1.80 -5.73
N ASN A 170 13.47 -1.66 -6.23
CA ASN A 170 12.56 -2.77 -6.50
C ASN A 170 13.18 -3.77 -7.49
N PHE A 171 12.95 -5.07 -7.28
CA PHE A 171 13.54 -6.12 -8.12
C PHE A 171 13.09 -6.01 -9.59
N PHE A 172 11.88 -5.50 -9.85
CA PHE A 172 11.40 -5.21 -11.20
C PHE A 172 12.33 -4.21 -11.92
N ASN A 173 12.69 -3.11 -11.25
CA ASN A 173 13.63 -2.13 -11.80
C ASN A 173 15.04 -2.72 -11.95
N GLN A 174 15.48 -3.57 -11.02
CA GLN A 174 16.79 -4.23 -11.13
C GLN A 174 16.88 -5.10 -12.39
N LEU A 175 15.81 -5.81 -12.76
CA LEU A 175 15.75 -6.59 -14.00
C LEU A 175 15.81 -5.68 -15.24
N ILE A 176 15.15 -4.53 -15.21
CA ILE A 176 15.17 -3.54 -16.31
C ILE A 176 16.58 -2.95 -16.47
N ILE A 177 17.23 -2.57 -15.38
CA ILE A 177 18.64 -2.12 -15.39
C ILE A 177 19.57 -3.20 -15.94
N GLU A 178 19.37 -4.46 -15.54
CA GLU A 178 20.15 -5.60 -16.06
C GLU A 178 20.03 -5.73 -17.58
N VAL A 179 18.83 -5.49 -18.14
CA VAL A 179 18.61 -5.49 -19.59
C VAL A 179 19.30 -4.29 -20.28
N ARG A 180 19.16 -3.10 -19.72
CA ARG A 180 19.66 -1.86 -20.34
C ARG A 180 21.16 -1.66 -20.22
N GLU A 181 21.73 -2.01 -19.07
CA GLU A 181 23.09 -1.61 -18.68
C GLU A 181 24.06 -2.78 -18.51
N LYS A 182 23.56 -4.02 -18.27
CA LYS A 182 24.40 -5.18 -17.95
C LYS A 182 24.39 -6.27 -19.02
N GLY A 183 24.10 -5.89 -20.26
CA GLY A 183 24.19 -6.78 -21.43
C GLY A 183 23.11 -7.85 -21.51
N ASN A 184 22.02 -7.73 -20.74
CA ASN A 184 20.85 -8.63 -20.81
C ASN A 184 21.16 -10.14 -20.75
N PRO A 185 21.83 -10.64 -19.72
CA PRO A 185 22.28 -12.06 -19.65
C PRO A 185 21.10 -13.04 -19.64
N LYS A 186 19.91 -12.61 -19.22
CA LYS A 186 18.69 -13.42 -19.20
C LYS A 186 17.93 -13.43 -20.51
N LYS A 187 18.38 -12.67 -21.52
CA LYS A 187 17.72 -12.50 -22.84
C LYS A 187 16.24 -12.10 -22.69
N ILE A 188 15.98 -11.14 -21.84
CA ILE A 188 14.64 -10.61 -21.59
C ILE A 188 14.26 -9.70 -22.73
N SER A 189 13.05 -9.87 -23.31
CA SER A 189 12.45 -8.92 -24.22
C SER A 189 11.80 -7.80 -23.40
N LEU A 190 12.35 -6.59 -23.51
CA LEU A 190 11.90 -5.43 -22.74
C LEU A 190 11.00 -4.53 -23.59
N HIS A 191 9.78 -4.32 -23.14
CA HIS A 191 8.83 -3.34 -23.66
C HIS A 191 8.69 -2.19 -22.69
N ARG A 192 8.58 -0.97 -23.21
CA ARG A 192 8.28 0.24 -22.43
C ARG A 192 7.19 1.02 -23.11
N VAL A 193 6.18 1.43 -22.34
CA VAL A 193 5.05 2.23 -22.84
C VAL A 193 4.69 3.27 -21.79
N THR A 194 5.09 4.51 -22.00
CA THR A 194 4.69 5.66 -21.20
C THR A 194 3.28 6.12 -21.55
N LEU A 195 2.73 7.06 -20.78
CA LEU A 195 1.47 7.71 -21.13
C LEU A 195 1.56 8.38 -22.50
N GLU A 196 2.66 9.10 -22.80
CA GLU A 196 2.89 9.72 -24.10
C GLU A 196 2.89 8.70 -25.24
N ASP A 197 3.55 7.55 -25.05
CA ASP A 197 3.59 6.49 -26.06
C ASP A 197 2.21 5.91 -26.30
N ALA A 198 1.43 5.70 -25.23
CA ALA A 198 0.07 5.20 -25.34
C ALA A 198 -0.86 6.19 -26.06
N LEU A 199 -0.74 7.49 -25.76
CA LEU A 199 -1.50 8.55 -26.45
C LEU A 199 -1.17 8.59 -27.93
N LYS A 200 0.11 8.59 -28.30
CA LYS A 200 0.57 8.53 -29.70
C LYS A 200 0.04 7.31 -30.47
N ASP A 201 -0.12 6.19 -29.78
CA ASP A 201 -0.67 4.94 -30.34
C ASP A 201 -2.22 4.88 -30.30
N GLY A 202 -2.90 6.00 -29.97
CA GLY A 202 -4.36 6.17 -30.05
C GLY A 202 -5.14 5.75 -28.81
N PHE A 203 -4.51 5.71 -27.65
CA PHE A 203 -5.16 5.35 -26.39
C PHE A 203 -6.35 6.27 -26.06
N LEU A 204 -6.19 7.60 -26.17
CA LEU A 204 -7.25 8.55 -25.86
C LEU A 204 -8.50 8.32 -26.71
N HIS A 205 -8.34 8.15 -28.02
CA HIS A 205 -9.47 7.87 -28.91
C HIS A 205 -10.21 6.59 -28.50
N ARG A 206 -9.46 5.54 -28.11
CA ARG A 206 -10.07 4.30 -27.59
C ARG A 206 -10.80 4.52 -26.29
N LEU A 207 -10.26 5.32 -25.37
CA LEU A 207 -10.89 5.68 -24.11
C LEU A 207 -12.21 6.43 -24.37
N GLN A 208 -12.16 7.49 -25.17
CA GLN A 208 -13.31 8.31 -25.55
C GLN A 208 -14.45 7.48 -26.16
N SER A 209 -14.11 6.45 -26.94
CA SER A 209 -15.13 5.54 -27.52
C SER A 209 -15.91 4.72 -26.49
N LYS A 210 -15.49 4.70 -25.22
CA LYS A 210 -16.09 3.93 -24.11
C LYS A 210 -16.67 4.81 -23.02
N LEU A 211 -16.35 6.10 -23.01
CA LEU A 211 -16.85 7.06 -22.03
C LEU A 211 -18.28 7.49 -22.38
N ALA A 212 -19.04 7.92 -21.36
CA ALA A 212 -20.32 8.57 -21.55
C ALA A 212 -20.18 9.86 -22.39
N ALA A 213 -21.23 10.24 -23.14
CA ALA A 213 -21.15 11.39 -24.03
C ALA A 213 -20.97 12.74 -23.31
N ASP A 214 -21.34 12.81 -22.05
CA ASP A 214 -21.23 13.98 -21.17
C ASP A 214 -19.95 14.01 -20.32
N ASP A 215 -19.04 13.04 -20.52
CA ASP A 215 -17.76 13.00 -19.80
C ASP A 215 -16.82 14.10 -20.32
N GLU A 216 -16.24 14.90 -19.43
CA GLU A 216 -15.35 16.02 -19.77
C GLU A 216 -14.17 15.60 -20.68
N ARG A 217 -13.71 14.35 -20.57
CA ARG A 217 -12.59 13.80 -21.37
C ARG A 217 -12.94 13.57 -22.84
N GLN A 218 -14.22 13.66 -23.21
CA GLN A 218 -14.66 13.53 -24.61
C GLN A 218 -14.12 14.66 -25.50
N GLU A 219 -13.97 15.87 -24.93
CA GLU A 219 -13.51 17.04 -25.66
C GLU A 219 -11.98 17.25 -25.59
N MET A 220 -11.27 16.48 -24.76
CA MET A 220 -9.83 16.61 -24.57
C MET A 220 -9.06 16.12 -25.80
N ASP A 221 -8.01 16.84 -26.15
CA ASP A 221 -6.94 16.31 -27.02
C ASP A 221 -5.89 15.55 -26.21
N GLU A 222 -4.85 15.03 -26.87
CA GLU A 222 -3.80 14.24 -26.21
C GLU A 222 -2.99 15.07 -25.20
N GLY A 223 -2.78 16.37 -25.48
CA GLY A 223 -2.08 17.29 -24.58
C GLY A 223 -2.93 17.66 -23.38
N ASP A 224 -4.22 17.92 -23.59
CA ASP A 224 -5.18 18.20 -22.51
C ASP A 224 -5.31 17.00 -21.58
N TYR A 225 -5.45 15.80 -22.14
CA TYR A 225 -5.53 14.58 -21.34
C TYR A 225 -4.24 14.29 -20.58
N PHE A 226 -3.08 14.53 -21.20
CA PHE A 226 -1.79 14.40 -20.49
C PHE A 226 -1.72 15.35 -19.29
N ASN A 227 -2.09 16.62 -19.47
CA ASN A 227 -2.11 17.60 -18.39
C ASN A 227 -3.17 17.30 -17.34
N PHE A 228 -4.33 16.79 -17.73
CA PHE A 228 -5.37 16.32 -16.84
C PHE A 228 -4.87 15.20 -15.90
N ILE A 229 -4.20 14.19 -16.45
CA ILE A 229 -3.60 13.12 -15.66
C ILE A 229 -2.48 13.66 -14.76
N LYS A 230 -1.58 14.50 -15.29
CA LYS A 230 -0.50 15.10 -14.51
C LYS A 230 -1.04 15.96 -13.35
N GLY A 231 -2.05 16.77 -13.60
CA GLY A 231 -2.70 17.62 -12.58
C GLY A 231 -3.47 16.81 -11.53
N GLY A 232 -3.96 15.62 -11.88
CA GLY A 232 -4.63 14.70 -10.93
C GLY A 232 -3.66 13.89 -10.07
N CYS A 233 -2.36 13.87 -10.38
CA CYS A 233 -1.35 13.20 -9.56
C CYS A 233 -1.03 14.02 -8.29
N ALA A 234 -0.65 13.34 -7.25
CA ALA A 234 -0.31 13.96 -5.97
C ALA A 234 0.94 14.84 -6.04
N ASP A 235 1.92 14.38 -6.79
CA ASP A 235 3.22 15.00 -6.97
C ASP A 235 3.84 14.53 -8.31
N GLU A 236 4.89 15.22 -8.71
CA GLU A 236 5.59 14.92 -9.95
C GLU A 236 6.27 13.55 -9.94
N GLU A 237 6.80 13.12 -8.79
CA GLU A 237 7.45 11.81 -8.66
C GLU A 237 6.44 10.67 -8.87
N SER A 238 5.24 10.78 -8.28
CA SER A 238 4.15 9.83 -8.50
C SER A 238 3.73 9.79 -9.98
N PHE A 239 3.63 10.97 -10.64
CA PHE A 239 3.34 11.02 -12.06
C PHE A 239 4.44 10.34 -12.89
N LEU A 240 5.70 10.64 -12.62
CA LEU A 240 6.83 10.04 -13.33
C LEU A 240 6.86 8.53 -13.16
N GLN A 241 6.61 8.03 -11.95
CA GLN A 241 6.65 6.59 -11.65
C GLN A 241 5.46 5.84 -12.23
N GLU A 242 4.24 6.35 -12.06
CA GLU A 242 3.02 5.64 -12.45
C GLU A 242 2.69 5.77 -13.94
N TYR A 243 3.10 6.87 -14.58
CA TYR A 243 2.71 7.17 -15.96
C TYR A 243 3.87 7.29 -16.95
N MET A 244 5.06 7.67 -16.48
CA MET A 244 6.20 7.93 -17.37
C MET A 244 7.29 6.86 -17.32
N CYS A 245 7.07 5.79 -16.57
CA CYS A 245 8.03 4.69 -16.40
C CYS A 245 9.40 5.19 -15.91
N VAL A 246 9.41 6.11 -14.95
CA VAL A 246 10.62 6.59 -14.27
C VAL A 246 10.54 6.16 -12.82
N PRO A 247 11.41 5.25 -12.35
CA PRO A 247 11.37 4.80 -10.96
C PRO A 247 11.71 5.95 -10.02
N ALA A 248 11.00 6.04 -8.91
CA ALA A 248 11.30 6.99 -7.85
C ALA A 248 12.69 6.73 -7.26
N ASP A 249 13.46 7.79 -6.99
CA ASP A 249 14.77 7.65 -6.35
C ASP A 249 14.60 7.47 -4.84
N ASP A 250 14.85 6.26 -4.36
CA ASP A 250 14.79 5.92 -2.93
C ASP A 250 16.15 6.05 -2.22
N ALA A 251 17.22 6.43 -2.92
CA ALA A 251 18.58 6.40 -2.36
C ALA A 251 18.74 7.37 -1.18
N SER A 252 18.03 8.48 -1.16
CA SER A 252 18.08 9.50 -0.11
C SER A 252 16.83 9.52 0.80
N ALA A 253 15.75 8.82 0.41
CA ALA A 253 14.50 8.83 1.15
C ALA A 253 14.63 8.07 2.48
N PHE A 254 14.17 8.68 3.58
CA PHE A 254 14.15 8.02 4.88
C PHE A 254 13.09 6.90 4.95
N LEU A 255 11.93 7.12 4.32
CA LEU A 255 10.92 6.09 4.06
C LEU A 255 10.82 5.87 2.55
N THR A 256 11.04 4.64 2.09
CA THR A 256 10.95 4.31 0.67
C THR A 256 9.51 4.19 0.21
N TYR A 257 9.28 4.33 -1.08
CA TYR A 257 7.95 4.17 -1.67
C TYR A 257 7.33 2.79 -1.33
N ASP A 258 8.13 1.73 -1.42
CA ASP A 258 7.67 0.36 -1.14
C ASP A 258 7.24 0.16 0.31
N MET A 259 7.97 0.74 1.27
CA MET A 259 7.63 0.68 2.69
C MET A 259 6.27 1.34 2.96
N ILE A 260 6.04 2.52 2.39
CA ILE A 260 4.79 3.26 2.54
C ILE A 260 3.64 2.51 1.89
N ALA A 261 3.78 2.10 0.63
CA ALA A 261 2.75 1.41 -0.13
C ALA A 261 2.33 0.07 0.50
N ALA A 262 3.26 -0.66 1.13
CA ALA A 262 2.97 -1.90 1.84
C ALA A 262 2.08 -1.69 3.09
N CYS A 263 2.07 -0.48 3.64
CA CYS A 263 1.31 -0.11 4.82
C CYS A 263 -0.01 0.61 4.51
N GLU A 264 -0.28 0.92 3.24
CA GLU A 264 -1.50 1.61 2.82
C GLU A 264 -2.74 0.71 2.86
N TYR A 265 -3.89 1.32 3.13
CA TYR A 265 -5.21 0.72 2.98
C TYR A 265 -6.18 1.71 2.35
N GLU A 266 -7.17 1.20 1.63
CA GLU A 266 -8.20 2.03 1.01
C GLU A 266 -9.21 2.51 2.06
N ARG A 267 -9.33 3.82 2.22
CA ARG A 267 -10.36 4.47 3.04
C ARG A 267 -10.73 5.81 2.39
N SER A 268 -12.01 6.18 2.49
CA SER A 268 -12.46 7.47 1.97
C SER A 268 -11.71 8.62 2.62
N PRO A 269 -11.12 9.56 1.85
CA PRO A 269 -10.47 10.76 2.37
C PRO A 269 -11.38 11.61 3.25
N ASP A 270 -12.68 11.69 2.93
CA ASP A 270 -13.65 12.47 3.68
C ASP A 270 -13.80 12.00 5.12
N HIS A 271 -13.77 10.69 5.32
CA HIS A 271 -13.86 10.09 6.67
C HIS A 271 -12.60 10.33 7.51
N LEU A 272 -11.44 10.49 6.87
CA LEU A 272 -10.16 10.72 7.57
C LEU A 272 -10.00 12.15 8.06
N SER A 273 -10.53 13.11 7.33
CA SER A 273 -10.49 14.52 7.65
C SER A 273 -11.70 15.01 8.46
N ASP A 274 -12.70 14.15 8.66
CA ASP A 274 -13.89 14.48 9.43
C ASP A 274 -13.57 14.56 10.92
N TRP A 275 -13.71 15.75 11.49
CA TRP A 275 -13.57 16.01 12.93
C TRP A 275 -14.92 16.13 13.66
N SER A 276 -16.03 16.04 12.96
CA SER A 276 -17.38 16.21 13.53
C SER A 276 -17.97 14.89 14.06
N ASP A 277 -17.62 13.76 13.43
CA ASP A 277 -18.07 12.44 13.84
C ASP A 277 -16.98 11.69 14.62
N LEU A 278 -17.24 11.43 15.88
CA LEU A 278 -16.34 10.71 16.80
C LEU A 278 -16.84 9.28 17.11
N SER A 279 -17.92 8.84 16.50
CA SER A 279 -18.61 7.59 16.86
C SER A 279 -17.70 6.37 16.70
N ASP A 280 -17.01 6.25 15.58
CA ASP A 280 -16.10 5.14 15.28
C ASP A 280 -14.84 5.12 16.15
N LEU A 281 -14.44 6.27 16.69
CA LEU A 281 -13.31 6.39 17.62
C LEU A 281 -13.67 5.92 19.02
N SER A 282 -14.93 6.09 19.43
CA SER A 282 -15.41 5.67 20.75
C SER A 282 -15.37 4.15 20.93
N ASP A 283 -15.47 3.40 19.85
CA ASP A 283 -15.43 1.92 19.84
C ASP A 283 -14.00 1.36 19.92
N CYS A 284 -12.98 2.21 19.69
CA CYS A 284 -11.59 1.79 19.78
C CYS A 284 -11.15 1.54 21.23
N LYS A 285 -10.34 0.49 21.48
CA LYS A 285 -9.84 0.17 22.83
C LYS A 285 -8.92 1.25 23.40
N ALA A 286 -8.08 1.83 22.59
CA ALA A 286 -7.12 2.87 22.97
C ALA A 286 -6.77 3.75 21.77
N LEU A 287 -6.71 5.06 22.01
CA LEU A 287 -6.32 6.06 21.03
C LEU A 287 -5.03 6.78 21.49
N TYR A 288 -4.19 7.07 20.50
CA TYR A 288 -2.93 7.78 20.66
C TYR A 288 -2.85 8.88 19.60
N THR A 289 -2.48 10.08 20.00
CA THR A 289 -2.50 11.24 19.11
C THR A 289 -1.12 11.87 19.02
N GLY A 290 -0.72 12.26 17.82
CA GLY A 290 0.41 13.14 17.55
C GLY A 290 -0.08 14.42 16.89
N VAL A 291 0.46 15.55 17.34
CA VAL A 291 0.10 16.86 16.79
C VAL A 291 1.38 17.60 16.44
N ASP A 292 1.55 17.90 15.16
CA ASP A 292 2.56 18.83 14.66
C ASP A 292 1.89 20.18 14.42
N VAL A 293 2.45 21.25 14.99
CA VAL A 293 1.77 22.55 15.10
C VAL A 293 2.36 23.57 14.15
N GLY A 294 1.61 23.90 13.10
CA GLY A 294 1.92 24.99 12.17
C GLY A 294 1.03 26.23 12.37
N ARG A 295 1.42 27.35 11.77
CA ARG A 295 0.62 28.57 11.79
C ARG A 295 0.39 29.15 10.38
N ASP A 296 1.15 30.09 9.92
CA ASP A 296 0.80 30.87 8.74
C ASP A 296 0.98 30.14 7.40
N HIS A 297 2.07 29.42 7.24
CA HIS A 297 2.42 28.70 6.01
C HIS A 297 2.51 27.19 6.19
N ASP A 298 2.74 26.72 7.43
CA ASP A 298 2.87 25.33 7.78
C ASP A 298 1.50 24.72 8.17
N LEU A 299 1.35 23.43 7.98
CA LEU A 299 0.13 22.72 8.38
C LEU A 299 0.16 22.42 9.88
N THR A 300 -0.97 22.62 10.57
CA THR A 300 -1.17 21.85 11.80
C THR A 300 -1.77 20.51 11.43
N VAL A 301 -1.10 19.44 11.83
CA VAL A 301 -1.53 18.08 11.54
C VAL A 301 -1.87 17.37 12.84
N ILE A 302 -3.10 16.85 12.94
CA ILE A 302 -3.56 15.99 14.02
C ILE A 302 -3.66 14.56 13.47
N TRP A 303 -2.83 13.68 13.99
CA TRP A 303 -2.79 12.27 13.60
C TRP A 303 -3.27 11.41 14.78
N ILE A 304 -4.34 10.62 14.57
CA ILE A 304 -4.93 9.78 15.60
C ILE A 304 -4.82 8.32 15.19
N ASN A 305 -4.12 7.54 16.01
CA ASN A 305 -4.00 6.10 15.87
C ASN A 305 -4.87 5.36 16.89
N SER A 306 -5.55 4.28 16.47
CA SER A 306 -5.87 3.18 17.37
C SER A 306 -4.72 2.17 17.37
N TYR A 307 -4.61 1.39 18.47
CA TYR A 307 -3.64 0.31 18.58
C TYR A 307 -4.37 -1.02 18.75
N GLU A 308 -4.25 -1.90 17.76
CA GLU A 308 -4.98 -3.14 17.67
C GLU A 308 -4.05 -4.28 17.24
N GLY A 309 -3.98 -5.36 18.04
CA GLY A 309 -3.21 -6.55 17.69
C GLY A 309 -1.76 -6.26 17.30
N GLU A 310 -1.06 -5.40 18.04
CA GLU A 310 0.32 -4.95 17.82
C GLU A 310 0.53 -3.99 16.64
N ARG A 311 -0.55 -3.46 16.04
CA ARG A 311 -0.49 -2.54 14.91
C ARG A 311 -1.08 -1.17 15.24
N HIS A 312 -0.44 -0.13 14.75
CA HIS A 312 -1.01 1.21 14.67
C HIS A 312 -1.94 1.31 13.46
N LEU A 313 -3.17 1.75 13.67
CA LEU A 313 -4.11 2.01 12.58
C LEU A 313 -4.48 3.49 12.61
N CYS A 314 -4.11 4.23 11.56
CA CYS A 314 -4.47 5.65 11.41
C CYS A 314 -5.99 5.78 11.25
N ARG A 315 -6.66 6.38 12.23
CA ARG A 315 -8.11 6.59 12.25
C ARG A 315 -8.50 7.95 11.73
N ARG A 316 -7.71 8.98 12.04
CA ARG A 316 -7.92 10.35 11.58
C ARG A 316 -6.59 10.98 11.20
N LEU A 317 -6.63 11.75 10.13
CA LEU A 317 -5.55 12.59 9.66
C LEU A 317 -6.13 13.96 9.29
N ILE A 318 -6.09 14.89 10.22
CA ILE A 318 -6.70 16.21 10.08
C ILE A 318 -5.58 17.20 9.79
N CYS A 319 -5.67 17.91 8.67
CA CYS A 319 -4.68 18.88 8.21
C CYS A 319 -5.33 20.27 8.19
N LEU A 320 -4.84 21.18 9.02
CA LEU A 320 -5.36 22.53 9.18
C LEU A 320 -4.34 23.54 8.64
N LYS A 321 -4.74 24.37 7.67
CA LYS A 321 -3.86 25.38 7.06
C LYS A 321 -4.27 26.77 7.47
N GLY A 322 -3.32 27.59 7.94
CA GLY A 322 -3.54 29.01 8.25
C GLY A 322 -4.59 29.24 9.35
N MET A 323 -4.71 28.31 10.32
CA MET A 323 -5.80 28.35 11.30
C MET A 323 -5.32 28.92 12.64
N GLN A 324 -6.14 29.78 13.24
CA GLN A 324 -5.85 30.37 14.55
C GLN A 324 -5.81 29.29 15.65
N PHE A 325 -4.97 29.46 16.68
CA PHE A 325 -4.80 28.48 17.77
C PHE A 325 -6.10 28.14 18.49
N SER A 326 -6.97 29.13 18.74
CA SER A 326 -8.29 28.89 19.36
C SER A 326 -9.11 27.89 18.56
N ARG A 327 -9.07 27.98 17.25
CA ARG A 327 -9.80 27.05 16.38
C ARG A 327 -9.13 25.69 16.31
N GLN A 328 -7.80 25.63 16.38
CA GLN A 328 -7.07 24.35 16.50
C GLN A 328 -7.43 23.64 17.81
N GLU A 329 -7.55 24.39 18.93
CA GLU A 329 -8.02 23.88 20.21
C GLU A 329 -9.45 23.33 20.14
N GLU A 330 -10.37 24.05 19.51
CA GLU A 330 -11.76 23.62 19.32
C GLU A 330 -11.86 22.29 18.55
N ILE A 331 -10.98 22.08 17.58
CA ILE A 331 -10.93 20.83 16.79
C ILE A 331 -10.25 19.71 17.57
N LEU A 332 -9.13 19.98 18.27
CA LEU A 332 -8.35 18.97 18.98
C LEU A 332 -9.04 18.46 20.26
N TYR A 333 -9.63 19.36 21.04
CA TYR A 333 -10.13 19.06 22.37
C TYR A 333 -11.24 18.00 22.44
N PRO A 334 -12.19 17.91 21.50
CA PRO A 334 -13.16 16.82 21.47
C PRO A 334 -12.50 15.44 21.41
N PHE A 335 -11.42 15.27 20.65
CA PHE A 335 -10.66 14.01 20.60
C PHE A 335 -9.97 13.72 21.93
N LEU A 336 -9.35 14.72 22.55
CA LEU A 336 -8.68 14.58 23.84
C LEU A 336 -9.65 14.26 24.98
N ALA A 337 -10.90 14.63 24.85
CA ALA A 337 -11.95 14.34 25.83
C ALA A 337 -12.46 12.90 25.76
N LEU A 338 -12.18 12.15 24.70
CA LEU A 338 -12.62 10.77 24.56
C LEU A 338 -12.08 9.90 25.73
N PRO A 339 -12.93 9.03 26.34
CA PRO A 339 -12.54 8.21 27.48
C PRO A 339 -11.40 7.24 27.19
N ASN A 340 -11.30 6.78 25.94
CA ASN A 340 -10.29 5.86 25.44
C ASN A 340 -9.04 6.56 24.87
N MET A 341 -8.96 7.90 24.89
CA MET A 341 -7.74 8.63 24.59
C MET A 341 -6.71 8.41 25.71
N ARG A 342 -5.62 7.75 25.39
CA ARG A 342 -4.57 7.37 26.37
C ARG A 342 -3.49 8.44 26.48
N ARG A 343 -2.94 8.91 25.38
CA ARG A 343 -1.88 9.92 25.36
C ARG A 343 -1.90 10.72 24.06
N CYS A 344 -1.53 11.99 24.18
CA CYS A 344 -1.30 12.89 23.05
C CYS A 344 0.07 13.54 23.21
N CYS A 345 0.90 13.43 22.17
CA CYS A 345 2.18 14.12 22.06
C CYS A 345 2.03 15.30 21.10
N ILE A 346 2.40 16.48 21.55
CA ILE A 346 2.27 17.73 20.78
C ILE A 346 3.66 18.32 20.58
N ASP A 347 3.99 18.72 19.34
CA ASP A 347 5.19 19.52 19.12
C ASP A 347 5.11 20.81 19.93
N ALA A 348 5.98 20.93 20.92
CA ALA A 348 6.11 22.09 21.78
C ALA A 348 7.29 23.01 21.36
N SER A 349 7.75 22.90 20.12
CA SER A 349 8.76 23.80 19.56
C SER A 349 8.09 25.13 19.18
N GLY A 350 8.66 26.24 19.63
CA GLY A 350 8.18 27.57 19.29
C GLY A 350 6.69 27.80 19.63
N LEU A 351 5.87 27.92 18.59
CA LEU A 351 4.43 28.27 18.72
C LEU A 351 3.57 27.16 19.33
N GLY A 352 3.94 25.90 19.16
CA GLY A 352 3.18 24.75 19.67
C GLY A 352 3.21 24.61 21.19
N MET A 353 4.15 25.28 21.86
CA MET A 353 4.27 25.23 23.32
C MET A 353 2.99 25.70 24.04
N GLN A 354 2.35 26.76 23.56
CA GLN A 354 1.11 27.28 24.17
C GLN A 354 -0.05 26.29 24.05
N LEU A 355 -0.18 25.62 22.88
CA LEU A 355 -1.21 24.59 22.68
C LEU A 355 -0.98 23.40 23.61
N ALA A 356 0.28 22.94 23.73
CA ALA A 356 0.66 21.83 24.59
C ALA A 356 0.41 22.14 26.08
N GLU A 357 0.79 23.32 26.54
CA GLU A 357 0.56 23.75 27.92
C GLU A 357 -0.93 23.84 28.27
N ARG A 358 -1.75 24.49 27.47
CA ARG A 358 -3.20 24.60 27.69
C ARG A 358 -3.90 23.24 27.62
N ALA A 359 -3.49 22.37 26.68
CA ALA A 359 -4.02 21.02 26.63
C ALA A 359 -3.63 20.23 27.88
N ALA A 360 -2.39 20.35 28.38
CA ALA A 360 -1.92 19.69 29.59
C ALA A 360 -2.61 20.19 30.86
N GLU A 361 -2.90 21.50 30.95
CA GLU A 361 -3.70 22.07 32.04
C GLU A 361 -5.13 21.52 32.06
N ARG A 362 -5.76 21.36 30.90
CA ARG A 362 -7.15 20.92 30.77
C ARG A 362 -7.33 19.41 30.91
N PHE A 363 -6.45 18.61 30.33
CA PHE A 363 -6.59 17.15 30.22
C PHE A 363 -5.60 16.37 31.10
N GLY A 364 -4.67 17.07 31.74
CA GLY A 364 -3.68 16.51 32.64
C GLY A 364 -2.35 16.15 31.97
N LYS A 365 -1.26 16.39 32.71
CA LYS A 365 0.14 16.16 32.22
C LYS A 365 0.47 14.68 31.93
N TYR A 366 -0.31 13.74 32.46
CA TYR A 366 -0.14 12.30 32.17
C TYR A 366 -0.72 11.91 30.80
N ARG A 367 -1.68 12.68 30.29
CA ARG A 367 -2.29 12.46 28.99
C ARG A 367 -1.62 13.26 27.89
N ILE A 368 -1.16 14.46 28.21
CA ILE A 368 -0.60 15.40 27.25
C ILE A 368 0.87 15.60 27.52
N GLU A 369 1.68 15.38 26.51
CA GLU A 369 3.11 15.61 26.53
C GLU A 369 3.52 16.59 25.43
N GLY A 370 4.15 17.70 25.84
CA GLY A 370 4.79 18.63 24.91
C GLY A 370 6.21 18.17 24.62
N ILE A 371 6.53 17.93 23.35
CA ILE A 371 7.85 17.46 22.90
C ILE A 371 8.56 18.58 22.16
N LYS A 372 9.73 19.02 22.65
CA LYS A 372 10.55 20.01 21.95
C LYS A 372 11.49 19.33 20.97
N PHE A 373 11.35 19.65 19.70
CA PHE A 373 12.17 19.09 18.65
C PHE A 373 13.64 19.59 18.73
N SER A 374 14.53 18.66 18.91
CA SER A 374 15.98 18.82 18.75
C SER A 374 16.51 17.72 17.84
N GLY A 375 17.75 17.78 17.39
CA GLY A 375 18.33 16.71 16.56
C GLY A 375 18.16 15.32 17.16
N PRO A 376 18.61 15.06 18.40
CA PRO A 376 18.42 13.76 19.07
C PRO A 376 16.95 13.35 19.23
N VAL A 377 16.07 14.28 19.61
CA VAL A 377 14.63 13.99 19.78
C VAL A 377 14.00 13.62 18.44
N LYS A 378 14.37 14.29 17.36
CA LYS A 378 13.90 13.89 15.99
C LYS A 378 14.35 12.49 15.63
N GLU A 379 15.55 12.07 16.03
CA GLU A 379 16.00 10.69 15.84
C GLU A 379 15.17 9.70 16.65
N GLU A 380 14.92 9.97 17.93
CA GLU A 380 14.09 9.15 18.82
C GLU A 380 12.65 8.99 18.31
N LEU A 381 12.13 9.96 17.59
CA LEU A 381 10.79 9.91 16.99
C LEU A 381 10.82 9.21 15.62
N ALA A 382 11.78 9.53 14.76
CA ALA A 382 11.79 9.09 13.38
C ALA A 382 12.08 7.59 13.23
N TYR A 383 13.07 7.05 13.97
CA TYR A 383 13.43 5.64 13.82
C TYR A 383 12.34 4.66 14.25
N PRO A 384 11.67 4.80 15.41
CA PRO A 384 10.53 3.93 15.76
C PRO A 384 9.38 4.04 14.74
N PHE A 385 9.14 5.25 14.22
CA PHE A 385 8.13 5.43 13.18
C PHE A 385 8.49 4.67 11.90
N ARG A 386 9.74 4.75 11.45
CA ARG A 386 10.25 3.97 10.31
C ARG A 386 10.15 2.46 10.57
N THR A 387 10.55 1.98 11.75
CA THR A 387 10.44 0.55 12.13
C THR A 387 9.01 0.04 12.03
N CYS A 388 8.00 0.86 12.36
CA CYS A 388 6.61 0.48 12.16
C CYS A 388 6.26 0.19 10.69
N PHE A 389 6.88 0.89 9.73
CA PHE A 389 6.72 0.59 8.30
C PHE A 389 7.51 -0.64 7.87
N GLU A 390 8.76 -0.80 8.35
CA GLU A 390 9.61 -1.96 8.05
C GLU A 390 8.96 -3.26 8.51
N ASP A 391 8.39 -3.26 9.71
CA ASP A 391 7.75 -4.42 10.33
C ASP A 391 6.27 -4.60 9.93
N LEU A 392 5.72 -3.71 9.11
CA LEU A 392 4.29 -3.69 8.73
C LEU A 392 3.35 -3.55 9.94
N ASN A 393 3.82 -2.90 11.01
CA ASN A 393 3.09 -2.65 12.25
C ASN A 393 2.32 -1.33 12.26
N ILE A 394 2.20 -0.68 11.10
CA ILE A 394 1.36 0.50 10.91
C ILE A 394 0.47 0.29 9.68
N ARG A 395 -0.73 0.87 9.73
CA ARG A 395 -1.65 0.99 8.59
C ARG A 395 -2.04 2.44 8.43
N ILE A 396 -1.84 2.95 7.23
CA ILE A 396 -2.12 4.34 6.86
C ILE A 396 -3.07 4.40 5.67
N PRO A 397 -3.85 5.47 5.52
CA PRO A 397 -4.70 5.63 4.35
C PRO A 397 -3.87 5.80 3.08
N ALA A 398 -4.39 5.29 1.96
CA ALA A 398 -3.82 5.51 0.63
C ALA A 398 -4.12 6.95 0.16
N ASP A 399 -3.42 7.91 0.76
CA ASP A 399 -3.51 9.34 0.43
C ASP A 399 -2.22 9.80 -0.24
N PRO A 400 -2.32 10.37 -1.44
CA PRO A 400 -1.15 10.83 -2.18
C PRO A 400 -0.37 11.95 -1.49
N LYS A 401 -1.03 12.88 -0.80
CA LYS A 401 -0.37 13.97 -0.07
C LYS A 401 0.37 13.45 1.15
N LEU A 402 -0.23 12.49 1.85
CA LEU A 402 0.44 11.79 2.95
C LEU A 402 1.70 11.07 2.45
N ARG A 403 1.60 10.34 1.34
CA ARG A 403 2.72 9.63 0.75
C ARG A 403 3.86 10.57 0.38
N SER A 404 3.54 11.71 -0.25
CA SER A 404 4.53 12.75 -0.59
C SER A 404 5.26 13.28 0.65
N ASP A 405 4.54 13.64 1.71
CA ASP A 405 5.15 14.14 2.96
C ASP A 405 6.03 13.09 3.64
N LEU A 406 5.59 11.83 3.67
CA LEU A 406 6.37 10.74 4.26
C LEU A 406 7.69 10.51 3.51
N ARG A 407 7.68 10.65 2.18
CA ARG A 407 8.86 10.51 1.33
C ARG A 407 9.78 11.72 1.36
N ALA A 408 9.26 12.91 1.62
CA ALA A 408 10.04 14.15 1.60
C ALA A 408 11.14 14.19 2.68
N ILE A 409 11.04 13.37 3.72
CA ILE A 409 12.07 13.27 4.75
C ILE A 409 13.32 12.59 4.20
N LYS A 410 14.43 13.34 4.26
CA LYS A 410 15.78 12.88 3.92
C LYS A 410 16.64 12.80 5.17
N LYS A 411 17.44 11.75 5.27
CA LYS A 411 18.47 11.63 6.31
C LYS A 411 19.78 12.12 5.76
N GLU A 412 20.33 13.15 6.37
CA GLU A 412 21.62 13.73 6.03
C GLU A 412 22.59 13.56 7.20
N THR A 413 23.86 13.26 6.91
CA THR A 413 24.90 13.30 7.92
C THR A 413 25.66 14.61 7.77
N THR A 414 25.66 15.42 8.82
CA THR A 414 26.41 16.68 8.85
C THR A 414 27.92 16.43 8.83
N ALA A 415 28.72 17.44 8.47
CA ALA A 415 30.17 17.36 8.49
C ALA A 415 30.74 16.98 9.88
N ALA A 416 29.99 17.21 10.95
CA ALA A 416 30.33 16.84 12.31
C ALA A 416 29.89 15.41 12.70
N GLY A 417 29.34 14.64 11.76
CA GLY A 417 28.87 13.26 11.98
C GLY A 417 27.47 13.14 12.60
N ASN A 418 26.79 14.26 12.88
CA ASN A 418 25.45 14.24 13.46
C ASN A 418 24.40 13.98 12.37
N ILE A 419 23.35 13.25 12.72
CA ILE A 419 22.21 13.01 11.85
C ILE A 419 21.30 14.25 11.86
N ARG A 420 20.89 14.66 10.67
CA ARG A 420 19.90 15.71 10.46
C ARG A 420 18.80 15.17 9.56
N PHE A 421 17.55 15.38 9.97
CA PHE A 421 16.39 15.17 9.11
C PHE A 421 16.06 16.50 8.42
N SER A 422 16.08 16.48 7.09
CA SER A 422 15.68 17.59 6.24
C SER A 422 14.49 17.17 5.39
N ALA A 423 13.69 18.13 4.99
CA ALA A 423 12.65 17.96 3.99
C ALA A 423 12.79 19.08 2.96
N ASP A 424 12.58 18.75 1.69
CA ASP A 424 12.49 19.77 0.65
C ASP A 424 11.24 20.63 0.92
N ARG A 425 11.39 21.96 0.79
CA ARG A 425 10.27 22.89 0.94
C ARG A 425 9.34 22.75 -0.26
N GLY A 426 8.24 22.03 -0.09
CA GLY A 426 7.16 21.93 -1.07
C GLY A 426 6.03 22.92 -0.77
N GLU A 427 5.12 23.11 -1.73
CA GLU A 427 3.92 23.94 -1.57
C GLU A 427 2.97 23.45 -0.46
N ASN A 428 3.14 22.22 0.02
CA ASN A 428 2.24 21.52 0.95
C ASN A 428 2.77 21.41 2.40
N GLY A 429 3.86 22.12 2.77
CA GLY A 429 4.41 22.09 4.13
C GLY A 429 5.80 21.45 4.23
N HIS A 430 6.29 21.29 5.47
CA HIS A 430 7.65 20.80 5.79
C HIS A 430 7.63 19.35 6.30
N SER A 431 6.84 18.46 5.69
CA SER A 431 6.62 17.08 6.15
C SER A 431 5.92 16.99 7.50
N ASP A 432 4.96 17.89 7.74
CA ASP A 432 4.23 17.99 8.99
C ASP A 432 3.45 16.71 9.30
N ARG A 433 2.96 16.00 8.25
CA ARG A 433 2.29 14.70 8.41
C ARG A 433 3.24 13.60 8.92
N PHE A 434 4.51 13.64 8.52
CA PHE A 434 5.52 12.70 9.03
C PHE A 434 5.74 12.89 10.52
N TRP A 435 5.92 14.14 10.98
CA TRP A 435 6.20 14.42 12.40
C TRP A 435 4.97 14.15 13.27
N ALA A 436 3.77 14.50 12.80
CA ALA A 436 2.54 14.14 13.51
C ALA A 436 2.37 12.62 13.65
N GLY A 437 2.66 11.84 12.60
CA GLY A 437 2.65 10.37 12.64
C GLY A 437 3.68 9.80 13.61
N ALA A 438 4.90 10.33 13.59
CA ALA A 438 5.97 9.93 14.50
C ALA A 438 5.62 10.22 15.96
N LEU A 439 5.02 11.39 16.24
CA LEU A 439 4.50 11.74 17.58
C LEU A 439 3.35 10.80 18.00
N ALA A 440 2.46 10.41 17.09
CA ALA A 440 1.37 9.49 17.40
C ALA A 440 1.85 8.07 17.74
N VAL A 441 2.91 7.60 17.08
CA VAL A 441 3.57 6.32 17.41
C VAL A 441 4.29 6.45 18.75
N HIS A 442 5.01 7.54 18.98
CA HIS A 442 5.68 7.81 20.26
C HIS A 442 4.68 7.92 21.43
N ALA A 443 3.48 8.46 21.20
CA ALA A 443 2.44 8.58 22.22
C ALA A 443 2.02 7.22 22.80
N LYS A 444 2.10 6.13 22.03
CA LYS A 444 1.85 4.78 22.57
C LYS A 444 2.93 4.37 23.56
N GLY A 445 4.22 4.72 23.31
CA GLY A 445 5.34 4.45 24.18
C GLY A 445 5.49 2.98 24.60
N ASN A 446 6.53 2.70 25.38
CA ASN A 446 6.69 1.41 26.06
C ASN A 446 6.14 1.47 27.51
N GLY A 447 5.50 2.56 27.89
CA GLY A 447 5.07 2.83 29.26
C GLY A 447 3.62 2.44 29.54
N ALA A 448 3.40 1.87 30.72
CA ALA A 448 2.08 1.68 31.28
C ALA A 448 1.40 3.07 31.41
N GLY A 449 0.26 3.23 30.72
CA GLY A 449 -0.63 4.36 30.98
C GLY A 449 -1.06 4.37 32.48
N PRO A 450 -1.63 5.47 32.96
CA PRO A 450 -2.02 5.55 34.36
C PRO A 450 -2.92 4.37 34.71
N CYS A 451 -2.48 3.56 35.70
CA CYS A 451 -3.33 2.55 36.29
C CYS A 451 -4.57 3.26 36.88
N ARG A 452 -5.74 2.98 36.36
CA ARG A 452 -6.99 3.32 37.01
C ARG A 452 -7.07 2.40 38.23
N MET A 453 -6.67 2.88 39.40
CA MET A 453 -7.08 2.24 40.64
C MET A 453 -8.58 2.51 40.78
N GLU A 454 -9.39 1.51 40.53
CA GLU A 454 -10.76 1.55 41.03
C GLU A 454 -10.66 1.50 42.54
N PRO A 455 -11.27 2.44 43.29
CA PRO A 455 -11.30 2.37 44.71
C PRO A 455 -12.03 1.07 45.09
N CYS A 456 -11.32 0.14 45.70
CA CYS A 456 -11.95 -0.98 46.39
C CYS A 456 -12.94 -0.40 47.39
N GLY A 457 -14.24 -0.54 47.10
CA GLY A 457 -15.29 -0.17 48.07
C GLY A 457 -15.04 -0.84 49.44
N PRO A 458 -15.48 -0.23 50.54
CA PRO A 458 -15.24 -0.78 51.86
C PRO A 458 -15.83 -2.18 51.92
N ARG A 459 -14.99 -3.17 52.28
CA ARG A 459 -15.45 -4.52 52.62
C ARG A 459 -16.40 -4.39 53.79
N THR A 460 -17.70 -4.53 53.56
CA THR A 460 -18.69 -4.78 54.60
C THR A 460 -18.30 -6.06 55.31
N LYS A 461 -17.88 -5.91 56.56
CA LYS A 461 -17.71 -7.04 57.46
C LYS A 461 -19.10 -7.55 57.82
N ASP A 462 -19.61 -8.56 57.14
CA ASP A 462 -20.69 -9.37 57.68
C ASP A 462 -20.11 -10.32 58.72
N ARG A 463 -20.41 -9.93 60.00
CA ARG A 463 -20.34 -10.81 61.17
C ARG A 463 -21.68 -11.57 61.19
N THR A 464 -21.63 -12.88 60.99
CA THR A 464 -22.37 -13.90 61.78
C THR A 464 -22.23 -15.26 61.09
N GLN A 465 -21.60 -16.18 61.73
CA GLN A 465 -22.04 -17.48 62.26
C GLN A 465 -20.87 -18.44 62.48
N GLN A 466 -20.58 -18.61 63.75
CA GLN A 466 -20.63 -19.84 64.56
C GLN A 466 -19.98 -21.12 63.97
N ASN A 467 -18.91 -21.45 64.70
CA ASN A 467 -18.44 -22.76 65.16
C ASN A 467 -19.10 -24.01 64.55
N ASN A 468 -18.27 -24.90 64.01
CA ASN A 468 -18.22 -26.26 64.56
C ASN A 468 -16.90 -26.96 64.21
N PHE A 469 -16.32 -27.57 65.25
CA PHE A 469 -15.15 -28.45 65.24
C PHE A 469 -15.44 -29.76 64.52
N ASN A 470 -14.48 -30.32 63.77
CA ASN A 470 -13.80 -31.61 64.06
C ASN A 470 -12.95 -32.09 62.88
N SER A 471 -11.74 -32.40 63.24
CA SER A 471 -10.61 -33.12 62.61
C SER A 471 -10.98 -34.41 61.83
N PRO A 472 -9.99 -35.22 61.31
CA PRO A 472 -8.63 -34.94 60.80
C PRO A 472 -8.24 -35.58 59.43
N GLY A 473 -7.13 -35.15 58.89
CA GLY A 473 -6.13 -36.01 58.28
C GLY A 473 -6.39 -36.69 56.93
N ARG A 474 -5.67 -36.21 55.93
CA ARG A 474 -4.95 -37.09 54.97
C ARG A 474 -3.89 -36.25 54.21
N MET A 475 -2.62 -36.69 54.38
CA MET A 475 -1.54 -36.36 53.46
C MET A 475 -1.80 -36.98 52.11
N ILE A 476 -1.52 -36.26 51.04
CA ILE A 476 -1.26 -36.83 49.74
C ILE A 476 0.00 -36.18 49.17
N GLU A 477 0.94 -37.04 48.83
CA GLU A 477 2.27 -36.81 48.35
C GLU A 477 2.30 -36.11 46.97
N HIS A 478 3.34 -35.27 46.78
CA HIS A 478 3.68 -34.67 45.48
C HIS A 478 4.44 -35.69 44.64
N GLU A 479 3.89 -36.04 43.50
CA GLU A 479 4.66 -36.64 42.38
C GLU A 479 5.00 -35.55 41.36
N VAL A 480 6.30 -35.47 41.04
CA VAL A 480 6.90 -34.65 40.00
C VAL A 480 7.00 -35.51 38.76
N PRO A 481 6.52 -35.11 37.57
CA PRO A 481 6.82 -35.81 36.32
C PRO A 481 8.13 -35.32 35.73
N SER A 482 9.03 -36.26 35.52
CA SER A 482 10.27 -36.16 34.76
C SER A 482 10.01 -36.04 33.24
N TRP A 483 10.80 -35.20 32.56
CA TRP A 483 10.89 -35.12 31.10
C TRP A 483 11.90 -36.18 30.58
N PRO A 484 11.64 -36.80 29.43
CA PRO A 484 12.67 -37.53 28.70
C PRO A 484 13.31 -36.67 27.60
N CYS A 485 14.55 -36.99 27.31
CA CYS A 485 15.47 -36.38 26.35
C CYS A 485 14.96 -36.20 24.93
#